data_6d1cfc007eeec087724615ae14618e94
#
_entry.id   6d1cfc007eeec087724615ae14618e94
#
_cell.length_a   1.000
_cell.length_b   1.000
_cell.length_c   1.000
_cell.angle_alpha   90.00
_cell.angle_beta   90.00
_cell.angle_gamma   90.00
#
_symmetry.space_group_name_H-M   'P 1'
#
loop_
_entity.id
_entity.type
_entity.pdbx_description
1 polymer ?
#
loop_
_entity_poly.entity_id
_entity_poly.type
_entity_poly.pdbx_seq_one_letter_code
_entity_poly.pdbx_strand_id
1 'polypeptide(L)'
;MAIFFVSCPLHFENHLAEEIKSFWFEMMDLDGQPTRQPVPEFEIVPGGIEIKCADHLGYQINFFSKLALRVLIRIHRFTARFYDQFEKEMKALPLDKWIDDKNVAVKIETAKSRLNHERNLIEAATKALSGSGFKLMSKANNKIYIRIVKDNATISLDTSGEHLHKRGYSIFKGDAPIRENLAALMVQQIYHHNKDRHISFIDPFVGSGTTLFETASFFTPNFNRDYAWLQFKNKPKVFNSESWVKNFRWVQNPKNVELTGIDIDQEAIDNLNENSLLFAKTYPEISLQLKTLVADSTELKKEQLASTNKPCWVISNPPYGVRLSQSSVHQAFRHLESLVDLAGAVILHPETLAIDFSDLRLSSQIDFSNQGLKLKLSVFTK
;
A
#
# COMPACT_ATOMS: atom_id res chain seq x y z
N MET A 1 3.05 23.88 -8.53
CA MET A 1 2.09 23.04 -7.78
C MET A 1 1.25 22.25 -8.77
N ALA A 2 1.19 20.94 -8.61
CA ALA A 2 0.37 20.04 -9.42
C ALA A 2 -0.73 19.39 -8.57
N ILE A 3 -1.69 18.77 -9.25
CA ILE A 3 -2.70 17.94 -8.60
C ILE A 3 -2.28 16.48 -8.72
N PHE A 4 -2.18 15.80 -7.60
CA PHE A 4 -1.92 14.36 -7.55
C PHE A 4 -3.19 13.62 -7.12
N PHE A 5 -3.46 12.51 -7.75
CA PHE A 5 -4.46 11.55 -7.32
C PHE A 5 -3.77 10.34 -6.74
N VAL A 6 -4.00 10.09 -5.47
CA VAL A 6 -3.47 8.93 -4.77
C VAL A 6 -4.60 7.92 -4.65
N SER A 7 -4.49 6.81 -5.39
CA SER A 7 -5.53 5.79 -5.42
C SER A 7 -5.37 4.79 -4.28
N CYS A 8 -6.50 4.33 -3.74
CA CYS A 8 -6.56 3.26 -2.73
C CYS A 8 -7.78 2.35 -3.01
N PRO A 9 -7.94 1.24 -2.30
CA PRO A 9 -9.19 0.50 -2.29
C PRO A 9 -10.35 1.38 -1.83
N LEU A 10 -11.55 1.11 -2.32
CA LEU A 10 -12.77 1.79 -1.86
C LEU A 10 -12.94 1.65 -0.35
N HIS A 11 -13.39 2.72 0.29
CA HIS A 11 -13.57 2.88 1.74
C HIS A 11 -12.27 3.09 2.55
N PHE A 12 -11.11 3.15 1.88
CA PHE A 12 -9.82 3.43 2.54
C PHE A 12 -9.39 4.89 2.40
N GLU A 13 -10.19 5.72 1.76
CA GLU A 13 -9.82 7.10 1.40
C GLU A 13 -9.46 7.94 2.63
N ASN A 14 -10.26 7.84 3.71
CA ASN A 14 -9.97 8.55 4.96
C ASN A 14 -8.70 8.04 5.64
N HIS A 15 -8.49 6.72 5.66
CA HIS A 15 -7.28 6.10 6.21
C HIS A 15 -6.02 6.50 5.43
N LEU A 16 -6.13 6.60 4.09
CA LEU A 16 -5.06 7.10 3.24
C LEU A 16 -4.76 8.58 3.53
N ALA A 17 -5.78 9.41 3.72
CA ALA A 17 -5.58 10.81 4.07
C ALA A 17 -4.86 10.97 5.43
N GLU A 18 -5.25 10.18 6.44
CA GLU A 18 -4.58 10.15 7.74
C GLU A 18 -3.13 9.64 7.63
N GLU A 19 -2.89 8.60 6.85
CA GLU A 19 -1.53 8.11 6.58
C GLU A 19 -0.65 9.21 5.99
N ILE A 20 -1.12 9.90 4.94
CA ILE A 20 -0.34 10.97 4.29
C ILE A 20 -0.07 12.13 5.28
N LYS A 21 -1.04 12.51 6.11
CA LYS A 21 -0.82 13.51 7.17
C LYS A 21 0.30 13.07 8.12
N SER A 22 0.34 11.79 8.48
CA SER A 22 1.28 11.27 9.48
C SER A 22 2.75 11.36 9.06
N PHE A 23 3.04 11.24 7.75
CA PHE A 23 4.41 11.32 7.24
C PHE A 23 4.73 12.62 6.48
N TRP A 24 3.77 13.55 6.36
CA TRP A 24 3.94 14.75 5.53
C TRP A 24 5.21 15.52 5.82
N PHE A 25 5.48 15.78 7.11
CA PHE A 25 6.66 16.51 7.53
C PHE A 25 7.97 15.70 7.55
N GLU A 26 7.88 14.43 7.17
CA GLU A 26 9.06 13.58 6.99
C GLU A 26 9.58 13.61 5.54
N MET A 27 8.77 14.11 4.59
CA MET A 27 9.18 14.30 3.21
C MET A 27 10.18 15.44 3.09
N MET A 28 11.07 15.36 2.09
CA MET A 28 12.10 16.38 1.85
C MET A 28 11.60 17.53 0.99
N ASP A 29 12.09 18.73 1.31
CA ASP A 29 12.06 19.87 0.41
C ASP A 29 13.14 19.79 -0.69
N LEU A 30 13.29 20.86 -1.48
CA LEU A 30 14.28 20.90 -2.57
C LEU A 30 15.72 21.01 -2.10
N ASP A 31 15.94 21.35 -0.83
CA ASP A 31 17.24 21.48 -0.18
C ASP A 31 17.62 20.21 0.60
N GLY A 32 16.78 19.16 0.53
CA GLY A 32 16.99 17.88 1.20
C GLY A 32 16.71 17.92 2.70
N GLN A 33 15.97 18.93 3.18
CA GLN A 33 15.54 19.03 4.57
C GLN A 33 14.07 18.60 4.71
N PRO A 34 13.63 18.18 5.91
CA PRO A 34 12.22 17.92 6.16
C PRO A 34 11.35 19.10 5.75
N THR A 35 10.28 18.84 5.02
CA THR A 35 9.43 19.91 4.49
C THR A 35 8.78 20.72 5.61
N ARG A 36 8.71 22.04 5.40
CA ARG A 36 7.94 22.96 6.24
C ARG A 36 6.62 23.39 5.60
N GLN A 37 6.29 22.82 4.43
CA GLN A 37 5.02 23.14 3.80
C GLN A 37 3.88 22.55 4.65
N PRO A 38 2.79 23.32 4.85
CA PRO A 38 1.63 22.80 5.59
C PRO A 38 1.03 21.60 4.88
N VAL A 39 0.42 20.70 5.64
CA VAL A 39 -0.37 19.61 5.10
C VAL A 39 -1.47 20.19 4.20
N PRO A 40 -1.58 19.80 2.93
CA PRO A 40 -2.60 20.35 2.04
C PRO A 40 -3.98 19.82 2.41
N GLU A 41 -5.02 20.50 1.92
CA GLU A 41 -6.36 19.94 1.95
C GLU A 41 -6.45 18.73 1.02
N PHE A 42 -7.20 17.72 1.45
CA PHE A 42 -7.47 16.51 0.68
C PHE A 42 -8.91 16.55 0.15
N GLU A 43 -9.07 16.41 -1.16
CA GLU A 43 -10.37 16.15 -1.75
C GLU A 43 -10.58 14.63 -1.82
N ILE A 44 -11.49 14.13 -0.99
CA ILE A 44 -11.82 12.71 -0.95
C ILE A 44 -12.75 12.40 -2.13
N VAL A 45 -12.33 11.46 -2.97
CA VAL A 45 -13.09 10.98 -4.12
C VAL A 45 -13.12 9.45 -4.12
N PRO A 46 -14.16 8.80 -4.68
CA PRO A 46 -14.24 7.34 -4.69
C PRO A 46 -12.97 6.68 -5.28
N GLY A 47 -12.32 5.85 -4.48
CA GLY A 47 -11.11 5.11 -4.85
C GLY A 47 -9.81 5.88 -4.66
N GLY A 48 -9.81 7.02 -3.93
CA GLY A 48 -8.61 7.76 -3.60
C GLY A 48 -8.83 9.17 -3.11
N ILE A 49 -7.77 9.94 -3.12
CA ILE A 49 -7.79 11.36 -2.73
C ILE A 49 -7.08 12.21 -3.79
N GLU A 50 -7.54 13.43 -3.99
CA GLU A 50 -6.82 14.44 -4.76
C GLU A 50 -6.11 15.42 -3.82
N ILE A 51 -4.87 15.74 -4.14
CA ILE A 51 -3.98 16.60 -3.34
C ILE A 51 -3.33 17.61 -4.27
N LYS A 52 -3.45 18.90 -3.94
CA LYS A 52 -2.73 19.98 -4.63
C LYS A 52 -1.50 20.36 -3.82
N CYS A 53 -0.32 20.00 -4.29
CA CYS A 53 0.93 20.25 -3.58
C CYS A 53 2.10 20.57 -4.54
N ALA A 54 3.28 20.84 -3.98
CA ALA A 54 4.50 20.96 -4.76
C ALA A 54 4.86 19.60 -5.39
N ASP A 55 5.36 19.60 -6.61
CA ASP A 55 5.59 18.40 -7.42
C ASP A 55 6.53 17.42 -6.71
N HIS A 56 7.61 17.92 -6.07
CA HIS A 56 8.57 17.11 -5.33
C HIS A 56 7.95 16.39 -4.12
N LEU A 57 6.95 16.97 -3.45
CA LEU A 57 6.24 16.32 -2.35
C LEU A 57 5.25 15.28 -2.88
N GLY A 58 4.51 15.61 -3.94
CA GLY A 58 3.59 14.67 -4.56
C GLY A 58 4.27 13.39 -5.06
N TYR A 59 5.48 13.50 -5.62
CA TYR A 59 6.27 12.34 -6.03
C TYR A 59 6.70 11.47 -4.85
N GLN A 60 7.07 12.09 -3.73
CA GLN A 60 7.54 11.37 -2.54
C GLN A 60 6.46 10.54 -1.86
N ILE A 61 5.16 10.82 -2.08
CA ILE A 61 4.08 9.97 -1.57
C ILE A 61 4.28 8.51 -2.01
N ASN A 62 4.88 8.27 -3.19
CA ASN A 62 5.21 6.92 -3.65
C ASN A 62 6.17 6.17 -2.70
N PHE A 63 7.08 6.86 -2.03
CA PHE A 63 8.03 6.23 -1.12
C PHE A 63 7.37 5.84 0.20
N PHE A 64 6.54 6.73 0.73
CA PHE A 64 6.05 6.67 2.10
C PHE A 64 4.74 5.90 2.24
N SER A 65 3.81 6.05 1.29
CA SER A 65 2.48 5.48 1.46
C SER A 65 2.48 3.94 1.37
N LYS A 66 1.91 3.32 2.38
CA LYS A 66 1.67 1.87 2.48
C LYS A 66 0.25 1.50 2.03
N LEU A 67 -0.71 2.43 2.12
CA LEU A 67 -2.10 2.20 1.74
C LEU A 67 -2.38 2.48 0.27
N ALA A 68 -1.60 3.36 -0.36
CA ALA A 68 -1.79 3.71 -1.76
C ALA A 68 -1.57 2.53 -2.71
N LEU A 69 -2.37 2.49 -3.78
CA LEU A 69 -2.16 1.58 -4.91
C LEU A 69 -1.29 2.24 -5.99
N ARG A 70 -1.53 3.53 -6.25
CA ARG A 70 -0.79 4.36 -7.20
C ARG A 70 -0.87 5.82 -6.85
N VAL A 71 0.13 6.56 -7.29
CA VAL A 71 0.14 8.02 -7.32
C VAL A 71 0.15 8.46 -8.79
N LEU A 72 -0.85 9.23 -9.19
CA LEU A 72 -1.01 9.75 -10.54
C LEU A 72 -0.93 11.28 -10.52
N ILE A 73 -0.11 11.88 -11.38
CA ILE A 73 -0.13 13.33 -11.56
C ILE A 73 -1.15 13.70 -12.63
N ARG A 74 -2.06 14.63 -12.33
CA ARG A 74 -3.07 15.13 -13.25
C ARG A 74 -2.42 16.13 -14.21
N ILE A 75 -2.47 15.85 -15.51
CA ILE A 75 -1.82 16.70 -16.53
C ILE A 75 -2.80 17.48 -17.37
N HIS A 76 -4.04 16.99 -17.52
CA HIS A 76 -5.06 17.68 -18.29
C HIS A 76 -6.48 17.27 -17.86
N ARG A 77 -7.43 18.20 -18.03
CA ARG A 77 -8.87 17.96 -17.82
C ARG A 77 -9.65 18.67 -18.92
N PHE A 78 -10.62 17.98 -19.53
CA PHE A 78 -11.48 18.52 -20.57
C PHE A 78 -12.82 17.79 -20.63
N THR A 79 -13.80 18.38 -21.34
CA THR A 79 -15.07 17.73 -21.63
C THR A 79 -15.05 17.25 -23.09
N ALA A 80 -15.42 15.98 -23.31
CA ALA A 80 -15.56 15.43 -24.65
C ALA A 80 -16.80 14.55 -24.75
N ARG A 81 -17.65 14.86 -25.69
CA ARG A 81 -18.87 14.11 -26.03
C ARG A 81 -18.75 13.37 -27.37
N PHE A 82 -17.73 13.71 -28.16
CA PHE A 82 -17.46 13.18 -29.50
C PHE A 82 -15.97 12.82 -29.61
N TYR A 83 -15.65 11.85 -30.47
CA TYR A 83 -14.28 11.36 -30.63
C TYR A 83 -13.32 12.43 -31.23
N ASP A 84 -13.80 13.31 -32.09
CA ASP A 84 -13.01 14.40 -32.64
C ASP A 84 -12.55 15.40 -31.56
N GLN A 85 -13.44 15.72 -30.63
CA GLN A 85 -13.11 16.54 -29.47
C GLN A 85 -12.04 15.85 -28.61
N PHE A 86 -12.23 14.55 -28.34
CA PHE A 86 -11.27 13.75 -27.57
C PHE A 86 -9.90 13.69 -28.26
N GLU A 87 -9.86 13.41 -29.59
CA GLU A 87 -8.62 13.39 -30.38
C GLU A 87 -7.88 14.73 -30.33
N LYS A 88 -8.60 15.82 -30.47
CA LYS A 88 -8.04 17.19 -30.44
C LYS A 88 -7.34 17.45 -29.09
N GLU A 89 -8.00 17.17 -27.98
CA GLU A 89 -7.45 17.39 -26.62
C GLU A 89 -6.29 16.42 -26.32
N MET A 90 -6.40 15.18 -26.75
CA MET A 90 -5.31 14.20 -26.60
C MET A 90 -4.05 14.59 -27.38
N LYS A 91 -4.22 15.18 -28.60
CA LYS A 91 -3.11 15.68 -29.42
C LYS A 91 -2.41 16.89 -28.79
N ALA A 92 -3.14 17.69 -28.01
CA ALA A 92 -2.64 18.88 -27.34
C ALA A 92 -1.95 18.58 -25.99
N LEU A 93 -1.89 17.31 -25.55
CA LEU A 93 -1.27 16.96 -24.28
C LEU A 93 0.21 17.35 -24.25
N PRO A 94 0.67 18.04 -23.19
CA PRO A 94 2.05 18.52 -23.10
C PRO A 94 3.01 17.42 -22.60
N LEU A 95 2.94 16.21 -23.19
CA LEU A 95 3.71 15.04 -22.74
C LEU A 95 5.22 15.28 -22.82
N ASP A 96 5.68 16.04 -23.81
CA ASP A 96 7.09 16.40 -23.98
C ASP A 96 7.69 17.18 -22.80
N LYS A 97 6.84 17.79 -21.97
CA LYS A 97 7.29 18.45 -20.73
C LYS A 97 7.60 17.45 -19.60
N TRP A 98 7.06 16.23 -19.71
CA TRP A 98 7.15 15.23 -18.64
C TRP A 98 8.09 14.08 -18.98
N ILE A 99 8.05 13.57 -20.20
CA ILE A 99 8.71 12.33 -20.59
C ILE A 99 9.55 12.51 -21.87
N ASP A 100 10.71 11.84 -21.92
CA ASP A 100 11.58 11.79 -23.11
C ASP A 100 11.26 10.58 -23.99
N ASP A 101 11.03 9.41 -23.35
CA ASP A 101 10.68 8.20 -24.07
C ASP A 101 9.30 8.36 -24.73
N LYS A 102 9.28 8.23 -26.05
CA LYS A 102 8.09 8.36 -26.87
C LYS A 102 7.16 7.15 -26.84
N ASN A 103 7.58 6.06 -26.18
CA ASN A 103 6.72 4.90 -25.97
C ASN A 103 5.83 5.11 -24.75
N VAL A 104 4.52 5.00 -24.95
CA VAL A 104 3.51 5.20 -23.91
C VAL A 104 2.51 4.05 -23.93
N ALA A 105 2.03 3.65 -22.76
CA ALA A 105 0.88 2.78 -22.62
C ALA A 105 -0.32 3.60 -22.14
N VAL A 106 -1.52 3.27 -22.61
CA VAL A 106 -2.75 3.96 -22.22
C VAL A 106 -3.68 3.00 -21.52
N LYS A 107 -4.24 3.44 -20.40
CA LYS A 107 -5.33 2.77 -19.70
C LYS A 107 -6.53 3.70 -19.66
N ILE A 108 -7.69 3.22 -20.11
CA ILE A 108 -8.92 4.00 -20.21
C ILE A 108 -9.99 3.40 -19.31
N GLU A 109 -10.64 4.26 -18.54
CA GLU A 109 -11.79 3.91 -17.71
C GLU A 109 -12.92 4.90 -18.00
N THR A 110 -14.12 4.39 -18.27
CA THR A 110 -15.28 5.23 -18.56
C THR A 110 -16.46 4.89 -17.66
N ALA A 111 -17.21 5.91 -17.25
CA ALA A 111 -18.43 5.72 -16.49
C ALA A 111 -19.45 6.82 -16.84
N LYS A 112 -20.69 6.42 -17.14
CA LYS A 112 -21.82 7.33 -17.38
C LYS A 112 -21.50 8.42 -18.42
N SER A 113 -20.77 8.05 -19.49
CA SER A 113 -20.30 8.96 -20.53
C SER A 113 -20.74 8.51 -21.90
N ARG A 114 -20.86 9.43 -22.87
CA ARG A 114 -21.17 9.12 -24.27
C ARG A 114 -20.05 8.34 -24.94
N LEU A 115 -18.81 8.71 -24.63
CA LEU A 115 -17.62 7.99 -25.06
C LEU A 115 -17.38 6.83 -24.08
N ASN A 116 -17.89 5.64 -24.39
CA ASN A 116 -17.88 4.48 -23.51
C ASN A 116 -17.31 3.20 -24.16
N HIS A 117 -16.97 3.25 -25.46
CA HIS A 117 -16.37 2.12 -26.16
C HIS A 117 -14.85 2.18 -26.06
N GLU A 118 -14.25 1.34 -25.22
CA GLU A 118 -12.82 1.32 -24.92
C GLU A 118 -11.97 1.18 -26.20
N ARG A 119 -12.34 0.29 -27.11
CA ARG A 119 -11.62 0.09 -28.38
C ARG A 119 -11.54 1.36 -29.22
N ASN A 120 -12.66 2.06 -29.40
CA ASN A 120 -12.71 3.28 -30.21
C ASN A 120 -11.91 4.41 -29.53
N LEU A 121 -11.93 4.48 -28.20
CA LEU A 121 -11.13 5.43 -27.43
C LEU A 121 -9.63 5.15 -27.55
N ILE A 122 -9.22 3.86 -27.52
CA ILE A 122 -7.84 3.47 -27.75
C ILE A 122 -7.39 3.85 -29.17
N GLU A 123 -8.22 3.60 -30.19
CA GLU A 123 -7.94 4.00 -31.59
C GLU A 123 -7.78 5.52 -31.73
N ALA A 124 -8.70 6.29 -31.14
CA ALA A 124 -8.64 7.76 -31.13
C ALA A 124 -7.39 8.28 -30.39
N ALA A 125 -7.07 7.71 -29.22
CA ALA A 125 -5.87 8.05 -28.47
C ALA A 125 -4.58 7.71 -29.25
N THR A 126 -4.56 6.55 -29.93
CA THR A 126 -3.42 6.12 -30.76
C THR A 126 -3.16 7.10 -31.90
N LYS A 127 -4.22 7.49 -32.62
CA LYS A 127 -4.13 8.44 -33.71
C LYS A 127 -3.63 9.81 -33.23
N ALA A 128 -4.20 10.32 -32.14
CA ALA A 128 -3.83 11.58 -31.53
C ALA A 128 -2.37 11.62 -31.07
N LEU A 129 -1.94 10.61 -30.32
CA LEU A 129 -0.59 10.50 -29.76
C LEU A 129 0.45 10.29 -30.86
N SER A 130 0.16 9.45 -31.88
CA SER A 130 1.05 9.28 -33.03
C SER A 130 1.25 10.61 -33.81
N GLY A 131 0.19 11.41 -33.94
CA GLY A 131 0.27 12.74 -34.53
C GLY A 131 1.14 13.73 -33.75
N SER A 132 1.42 13.44 -32.48
CA SER A 132 2.32 14.20 -31.59
C SER A 132 3.69 13.51 -31.39
N GLY A 133 4.00 12.49 -32.17
CA GLY A 133 5.29 11.79 -32.16
C GLY A 133 5.43 10.73 -31.07
N PHE A 134 4.33 10.36 -30.38
CA PHE A 134 4.33 9.28 -29.39
C PHE A 134 3.82 7.98 -29.99
N LYS A 135 4.38 6.85 -29.54
CA LYS A 135 3.99 5.50 -29.97
C LYS A 135 3.25 4.79 -28.86
N LEU A 136 2.01 4.38 -29.14
CA LEU A 136 1.24 3.57 -28.20
C LEU A 136 1.73 2.12 -28.21
N MET A 137 2.04 1.61 -27.04
CA MET A 137 2.51 0.25 -26.82
C MET A 137 1.59 -0.47 -25.81
N SER A 138 1.49 -1.79 -25.92
CA SER A 138 0.75 -2.60 -24.93
C SER A 138 1.42 -2.58 -23.55
N LYS A 139 2.75 -2.42 -23.51
CA LYS A 139 3.56 -2.24 -22.32
C LYS A 139 4.56 -1.12 -22.56
N ALA A 140 4.61 -0.17 -21.67
CA ALA A 140 5.60 0.91 -21.64
C ALA A 140 5.82 1.36 -20.18
N ASN A 141 6.97 1.97 -19.91
CA ASN A 141 7.28 2.55 -18.60
C ASN A 141 6.37 3.74 -18.30
N ASN A 142 6.15 4.60 -19.33
CA ASN A 142 5.25 5.73 -19.22
C ASN A 142 3.81 5.28 -19.46
N LYS A 143 2.97 5.37 -18.42
CA LYS A 143 1.55 4.99 -18.50
C LYS A 143 0.68 6.23 -18.36
N ILE A 144 -0.24 6.40 -19.30
CA ILE A 144 -1.24 7.45 -19.31
C ILE A 144 -2.57 6.85 -18.86
N TYR A 145 -3.14 7.40 -17.81
CA TYR A 145 -4.47 7.03 -17.32
C TYR A 145 -5.49 8.06 -17.79
N ILE A 146 -6.50 7.59 -18.48
CA ILE A 146 -7.62 8.38 -19.01
C ILE A 146 -8.87 7.92 -18.28
N ARG A 147 -9.46 8.80 -17.50
CA ARG A 147 -10.74 8.54 -16.83
C ARG A 147 -11.78 9.50 -17.35
N ILE A 148 -12.87 8.96 -17.91
CA ILE A 148 -13.99 9.77 -18.45
C ILE A 148 -15.24 9.47 -17.61
N VAL A 149 -15.71 10.47 -16.89
CA VAL A 149 -16.91 10.35 -16.04
C VAL A 149 -17.87 11.48 -16.38
N LYS A 150 -19.10 11.16 -16.77
CA LYS A 150 -20.10 12.15 -17.17
C LYS A 150 -19.56 13.13 -18.21
N ASP A 151 -18.92 12.58 -19.25
CA ASP A 151 -18.29 13.30 -20.37
C ASP A 151 -17.06 14.17 -19.99
N ASN A 152 -16.63 14.19 -18.72
CA ASN A 152 -15.43 14.88 -18.27
C ASN A 152 -14.25 13.92 -18.25
N ALA A 153 -13.26 14.19 -19.07
CA ALA A 153 -12.03 13.43 -19.16
C ALA A 153 -10.95 14.02 -18.24
N THR A 154 -10.30 13.17 -17.49
CA THR A 154 -9.13 13.50 -16.69
C THR A 154 -7.96 12.64 -17.17
N ILE A 155 -6.88 13.29 -17.57
CA ILE A 155 -5.68 12.65 -18.07
C ILE A 155 -4.60 12.75 -17.01
N SER A 156 -3.94 11.62 -16.73
CA SER A 156 -2.91 11.54 -15.69
C SER A 156 -1.74 10.73 -16.17
N LEU A 157 -0.54 11.06 -15.68
CA LEU A 157 0.64 10.22 -15.82
C LEU A 157 0.85 9.39 -14.54
N ASP A 158 1.22 8.14 -14.72
CA ASP A 158 1.60 7.25 -13.62
C ASP A 158 2.98 7.66 -13.08
N THR A 159 3.03 8.00 -11.81
CA THR A 159 4.29 8.30 -11.13
C THR A 159 4.86 7.06 -10.44
N SER A 160 4.06 6.03 -10.21
CA SER A 160 4.41 4.84 -9.44
C SER A 160 5.13 3.76 -10.27
N GLY A 161 4.68 3.54 -11.51
CA GLY A 161 5.13 2.42 -12.35
C GLY A 161 4.38 1.12 -12.05
N GLU A 162 4.88 0.28 -11.17
CA GLU A 162 4.15 -0.86 -10.62
C GLU A 162 3.23 -0.43 -9.48
N HIS A 163 2.27 -1.28 -9.12
CA HIS A 163 1.41 -1.03 -7.95
C HIS A 163 2.24 -0.93 -6.68
N LEU A 164 1.94 0.06 -5.83
CA LEU A 164 2.72 0.34 -4.63
C LEU A 164 2.65 -0.79 -3.60
N HIS A 165 1.55 -1.56 -3.56
CA HIS A 165 1.45 -2.72 -2.69
C HIS A 165 2.44 -3.84 -3.03
N LYS A 166 2.93 -3.93 -4.27
CA LYS A 166 4.01 -4.85 -4.62
C LYS A 166 5.34 -4.29 -4.13
N ARG A 167 5.67 -4.50 -2.85
CA ARG A 167 6.85 -3.91 -2.20
C ARG A 167 8.19 -4.44 -2.72
N GLY A 168 8.19 -5.66 -3.27
CA GLY A 168 9.40 -6.33 -3.76
C GLY A 168 9.85 -7.52 -2.92
N TYR A 169 9.31 -7.70 -1.71
CA TYR A 169 9.68 -8.80 -0.83
C TYR A 169 8.72 -10.00 -0.87
N SER A 170 7.44 -9.81 -1.19
CA SER A 170 6.42 -10.86 -1.17
C SER A 170 6.33 -11.58 -2.52
N ILE A 171 7.29 -12.46 -2.82
CA ILE A 171 7.36 -13.25 -4.04
C ILE A 171 6.82 -14.66 -3.79
N PHE A 172 7.25 -15.30 -2.71
CA PHE A 172 6.81 -16.63 -2.30
C PHE A 172 5.47 -16.50 -1.56
N LYS A 173 4.41 -17.07 -2.13
CA LYS A 173 3.03 -16.88 -1.64
C LYS A 173 2.36 -18.22 -1.47
N GLY A 174 1.64 -18.38 -0.37
CA GLY A 174 0.68 -19.46 -0.21
C GLY A 174 -0.59 -19.24 -1.04
N ASP A 175 -1.58 -20.07 -0.85
CA ASP A 175 -2.81 -20.10 -1.67
C ASP A 175 -3.72 -18.86 -1.53
N ALA A 176 -3.70 -18.16 -0.40
CA ALA A 176 -4.57 -17.01 -0.13
C ALA A 176 -3.83 -15.86 0.58
N PRO A 177 -2.78 -15.27 -0.05
CA PRO A 177 -2.00 -14.23 0.59
C PRO A 177 -2.83 -12.95 0.76
N ILE A 178 -2.72 -12.32 1.92
CA ILE A 178 -3.23 -10.97 2.12
C ILE A 178 -2.41 -9.99 1.27
N ARG A 179 -3.08 -8.97 0.69
CA ARG A 179 -2.35 -7.90 0.00
C ARG A 179 -1.64 -7.00 1.01
N GLU A 180 -0.46 -6.55 0.65
CA GLU A 180 0.40 -5.73 1.50
C GLU A 180 -0.29 -4.45 2.00
N ASN A 181 -1.11 -3.79 1.17
CA ASN A 181 -1.84 -2.59 1.60
C ASN A 181 -2.99 -2.88 2.58
N LEU A 182 -3.56 -4.09 2.56
CA LEU A 182 -4.54 -4.52 3.59
C LEU A 182 -3.82 -4.80 4.92
N ALA A 183 -2.68 -5.49 4.87
CA ALA A 183 -1.86 -5.70 6.05
C ALA A 183 -1.37 -4.35 6.63
N ALA A 184 -0.99 -3.39 5.78
CA ALA A 184 -0.64 -2.05 6.20
C ALA A 184 -1.81 -1.31 6.89
N LEU A 185 -3.05 -1.48 6.43
CA LEU A 185 -4.23 -0.94 7.12
C LEU A 185 -4.39 -1.55 8.52
N MET A 186 -4.15 -2.86 8.66
CA MET A 186 -4.17 -3.51 9.99
C MET A 186 -3.14 -2.86 10.92
N VAL A 187 -1.93 -2.63 10.44
CA VAL A 187 -0.86 -1.97 11.20
C VAL A 187 -1.24 -0.53 11.56
N GLN A 188 -1.83 0.22 10.62
CA GLN A 188 -2.31 1.58 10.90
C GLN A 188 -3.32 1.60 12.06
N GLN A 189 -4.23 0.64 12.12
CA GLN A 189 -5.21 0.54 13.20
C GLN A 189 -4.53 0.26 14.55
N ILE A 190 -3.48 -0.55 14.59
CA ILE A 190 -2.71 -0.76 15.83
C ILE A 190 -2.16 0.57 16.35
N TYR A 191 -1.50 1.35 15.50
CA TYR A 191 -0.91 2.63 15.88
C TYR A 191 -1.93 3.75 16.10
N HIS A 192 -3.16 3.59 15.62
CA HIS A 192 -4.26 4.48 15.97
C HIS A 192 -4.68 4.29 17.44
N HIS A 193 -4.73 3.05 17.92
CA HIS A 193 -5.08 2.69 19.28
C HIS A 193 -3.89 2.67 20.25
N ASN A 194 -2.69 2.46 19.75
CA ASN A 194 -1.46 2.42 20.56
C ASN A 194 -0.38 3.33 19.98
N LYS A 195 -0.06 4.38 20.71
CA LYS A 195 0.98 5.35 20.30
C LYS A 195 2.41 4.88 20.62
N ASP A 196 2.57 3.86 21.47
CA ASP A 196 3.87 3.29 21.75
C ASP A 196 4.35 2.49 20.53
N ARG A 197 5.59 2.76 20.11
CA ARG A 197 6.24 2.05 18.99
C ARG A 197 7.13 0.90 19.48
N HIS A 198 7.29 0.75 20.80
CA HIS A 198 8.06 -0.33 21.43
C HIS A 198 7.14 -1.51 21.78
N ILE A 199 6.58 -2.14 20.77
CA ILE A 199 5.66 -3.26 20.89
C ILE A 199 6.21 -4.47 20.15
N SER A 200 5.80 -5.66 20.59
CA SER A 200 6.05 -6.93 19.90
C SER A 200 4.79 -7.40 19.18
N PHE A 201 4.97 -8.23 18.17
CA PHE A 201 3.84 -8.71 17.36
C PHE A 201 3.89 -10.22 17.22
N ILE A 202 2.72 -10.84 17.27
CA ILE A 202 2.52 -12.27 17.01
C ILE A 202 1.45 -12.46 15.94
N ASP A 203 1.76 -13.28 14.93
CA ASP A 203 0.77 -13.78 13.99
C ASP A 203 0.69 -15.31 14.12
N PRO A 204 -0.41 -15.85 14.70
CA PRO A 204 -0.59 -17.31 14.89
C PRO A 204 -1.02 -18.05 13.62
N PHE A 205 -1.20 -17.33 12.48
CA PHE A 205 -1.53 -17.87 11.16
C PHE A 205 -0.75 -17.10 10.09
N VAL A 206 0.58 -17.09 10.24
CA VAL A 206 1.45 -16.12 9.56
C VAL A 206 1.54 -16.31 8.06
N GLY A 207 1.29 -17.51 7.54
CA GLY A 207 1.46 -17.81 6.13
C GLY A 207 2.84 -17.39 5.62
N SER A 208 2.89 -16.65 4.53
CA SER A 208 4.13 -16.14 3.94
C SER A 208 4.69 -14.85 4.58
N GLY A 209 4.14 -14.42 5.73
CA GLY A 209 4.70 -13.34 6.55
C GLY A 209 4.27 -11.91 6.23
N THR A 210 3.30 -11.70 5.33
CA THR A 210 2.94 -10.34 4.86
C THR A 210 2.57 -9.38 5.99
N THR A 211 1.77 -9.83 6.97
CA THR A 211 1.36 -9.04 8.14
C THR A 211 2.56 -8.54 8.94
N LEU A 212 3.53 -9.43 9.21
CA LEU A 212 4.72 -9.12 9.97
C LEU A 212 5.68 -8.20 9.21
N PHE A 213 5.86 -8.40 7.90
CA PHE A 213 6.71 -7.54 7.09
C PHE A 213 6.15 -6.12 6.93
N GLU A 214 4.84 -5.98 6.76
CA GLU A 214 4.21 -4.65 6.76
C GLU A 214 4.33 -3.98 8.14
N THR A 215 4.25 -4.75 9.22
CA THR A 215 4.48 -4.25 10.58
C THR A 215 5.91 -3.71 10.75
N ALA A 216 6.91 -4.47 10.31
CA ALA A 216 8.30 -4.05 10.38
C ALA A 216 8.61 -2.79 9.57
N SER A 217 8.00 -2.67 8.37
CA SER A 217 8.30 -1.60 7.42
C SER A 217 7.31 -0.44 7.44
N PHE A 218 6.30 -0.44 8.31
CA PHE A 218 5.18 0.51 8.24
C PHE A 218 5.64 1.96 8.21
N PHE A 219 6.58 2.33 9.07
CA PHE A 219 7.11 3.69 9.11
C PHE A 219 8.34 3.90 8.23
N THR A 220 8.76 2.93 7.45
CA THR A 220 9.98 3.00 6.64
C THR A 220 9.62 3.21 5.18
N PRO A 221 10.04 4.31 4.52
CA PRO A 221 9.79 4.51 3.10
C PRO A 221 10.50 3.44 2.28
N ASN A 222 9.91 3.08 1.15
CA ASN A 222 10.56 2.16 0.21
C ASN A 222 11.31 2.97 -0.85
N PHE A 223 12.63 3.06 -0.70
CA PHE A 223 13.50 3.72 -1.68
C PHE A 223 14.08 2.76 -2.73
N ASN A 224 14.01 1.46 -2.47
CA ASN A 224 14.67 0.42 -3.25
C ASN A 224 13.75 -0.19 -4.32
N ARG A 225 13.08 0.67 -5.10
CA ARG A 225 12.32 0.25 -6.27
C ARG A 225 12.31 1.33 -7.35
N ASP A 226 12.06 0.90 -8.58
CA ASP A 226 11.93 1.80 -9.72
C ASP A 226 10.55 2.47 -9.72
N TYR A 227 10.54 3.78 -9.53
CA TYR A 227 9.34 4.59 -9.69
C TYR A 227 9.36 5.28 -11.04
N ALA A 228 8.21 5.32 -11.75
CA ALA A 228 8.12 5.89 -13.08
C ALA A 228 8.56 7.37 -13.12
N TRP A 229 8.22 8.16 -12.09
CA TRP A 229 8.59 9.58 -12.03
C TRP A 229 10.09 9.85 -11.95
N LEU A 230 10.91 8.87 -11.53
CA LEU A 230 12.38 9.03 -11.53
C LEU A 230 12.95 9.18 -12.95
N GLN A 231 12.17 8.81 -13.98
CA GLN A 231 12.50 9.01 -15.39
C GLN A 231 11.90 10.28 -15.98
N PHE A 232 11.17 11.10 -15.21
CA PHE A 232 10.55 12.33 -15.72
C PHE A 232 11.58 13.43 -15.89
N LYS A 233 11.42 14.22 -16.98
CA LYS A 233 12.27 15.37 -17.28
C LYS A 233 12.32 16.42 -16.17
N ASN A 234 11.17 16.66 -15.55
CA ASN A 234 10.98 17.67 -14.53
C ASN A 234 11.15 17.15 -13.11
N LYS A 235 11.76 15.97 -12.96
CA LYS A 235 12.07 15.49 -11.60
C LYS A 235 12.99 16.49 -10.89
N PRO A 236 12.79 16.74 -9.58
CA PRO A 236 13.62 17.66 -8.83
C PRO A 236 15.09 17.20 -8.81
N LYS A 237 16.01 18.16 -8.96
CA LYS A 237 17.47 17.88 -9.04
C LYS A 237 18.01 17.14 -7.80
N VAL A 238 17.41 17.36 -6.63
CA VAL A 238 17.78 16.66 -5.39
C VAL A 238 17.74 15.15 -5.53
N PHE A 239 16.86 14.61 -6.40
CA PHE A 239 16.75 13.17 -6.66
C PHE A 239 17.66 12.64 -7.81
N ASN A 240 18.53 13.48 -8.38
CA ASN A 240 19.48 13.04 -9.38
C ASN A 240 20.72 12.36 -8.82
N SER A 241 20.99 12.53 -7.54
CA SER A 241 22.13 11.93 -6.84
C SER A 241 21.70 10.65 -6.13
N GLU A 242 22.39 9.54 -6.31
CA GLU A 242 22.16 8.30 -5.55
C GLU A 242 22.33 8.50 -4.03
N SER A 243 23.04 9.56 -3.63
CA SER A 243 23.26 9.90 -2.23
C SER A 243 22.07 10.57 -1.53
N TRP A 244 21.02 10.98 -2.26
CA TRP A 244 19.88 11.66 -1.64
C TRP A 244 19.18 10.83 -0.55
N VAL A 245 19.13 9.51 -0.72
CA VAL A 245 18.55 8.58 0.27
C VAL A 245 19.28 8.68 1.61
N LYS A 246 20.61 8.89 1.60
CA LYS A 246 21.43 8.98 2.82
C LYS A 246 21.10 10.20 3.67
N ASN A 247 20.46 11.21 3.09
CA ASN A 247 20.05 12.43 3.79
C ASN A 247 18.73 12.27 4.55
N PHE A 248 18.00 11.18 4.30
CA PHE A 248 16.77 10.91 5.04
C PHE A 248 17.05 10.50 6.48
N ARG A 249 16.36 11.16 7.40
CA ARG A 249 16.46 10.93 8.86
C ARG A 249 16.17 9.51 9.30
N TRP A 250 15.34 8.79 8.52
CA TRP A 250 14.93 7.40 8.75
C TRP A 250 16.06 6.39 8.56
N VAL A 251 16.98 6.57 7.56
CA VAL A 251 18.13 5.71 7.30
C VAL A 251 19.10 5.73 8.49
N GLN A 252 19.07 6.82 9.27
CA GLN A 252 19.95 7.03 10.43
C GLN A 252 19.43 6.40 11.74
N ASN A 253 18.15 5.99 11.77
CA ASN A 253 17.52 5.39 12.96
C ASN A 253 16.79 4.09 12.60
N PRO A 254 17.52 2.98 12.33
CA PRO A 254 16.90 1.69 12.06
C PRO A 254 16.07 1.24 13.27
N LYS A 255 14.87 0.74 13.00
CA LYS A 255 13.97 0.27 14.05
C LYS A 255 14.08 -1.24 14.20
N ASN A 256 14.23 -1.69 15.45
CA ASN A 256 14.15 -3.11 15.79
C ASN A 256 12.71 -3.43 16.17
N VAL A 257 12.07 -4.29 15.40
CA VAL A 257 10.70 -4.78 15.65
C VAL A 257 10.80 -6.27 15.98
N GLU A 258 10.26 -6.68 17.13
CA GLU A 258 10.20 -8.08 17.53
C GLU A 258 8.94 -8.73 16.97
N LEU A 259 9.12 -9.76 16.16
CA LEU A 259 8.06 -10.42 15.42
C LEU A 259 8.09 -11.92 15.70
N THR A 260 6.93 -12.52 15.92
CA THR A 260 6.78 -13.97 16.01
C THR A 260 5.73 -14.42 15.01
N GLY A 261 6.12 -15.29 14.09
CA GLY A 261 5.24 -15.89 13.10
C GLY A 261 5.07 -17.38 13.38
N ILE A 262 3.83 -17.85 13.40
CA ILE A 262 3.48 -19.24 13.66
C ILE A 262 2.59 -19.73 12.54
N ASP A 263 2.87 -20.90 12.03
CA ASP A 263 2.00 -21.60 11.10
C ASP A 263 2.14 -23.10 11.31
N ILE A 264 1.09 -23.85 11.09
CA ILE A 264 1.13 -25.32 11.13
C ILE A 264 1.80 -25.90 9.89
N ASP A 265 1.80 -25.15 8.80
CA ASP A 265 2.35 -25.56 7.51
C ASP A 265 3.83 -25.19 7.39
N GLN A 266 4.68 -26.21 7.24
CA GLN A 266 6.12 -26.02 7.02
C GLN A 266 6.40 -25.21 5.75
N GLU A 267 5.66 -25.41 4.66
CA GLU A 267 5.85 -24.68 3.42
C GLU A 267 5.56 -23.19 3.61
N ALA A 268 4.57 -22.83 4.41
CA ALA A 268 4.27 -21.44 4.74
C ALA A 268 5.45 -20.77 5.47
N ILE A 269 6.07 -21.46 6.41
CA ILE A 269 7.25 -20.98 7.15
C ILE A 269 8.48 -20.89 6.23
N ASP A 270 8.67 -21.84 5.32
CA ASP A 270 9.75 -21.79 4.33
C ASP A 270 9.59 -20.57 3.41
N ASN A 271 8.38 -20.33 2.90
CA ASN A 271 8.03 -19.15 2.11
C ASN A 271 8.27 -17.83 2.88
N LEU A 272 7.92 -17.80 4.16
CA LEU A 272 8.19 -16.65 5.04
C LEU A 272 9.69 -16.39 5.16
N ASN A 273 10.49 -17.44 5.38
CA ASN A 273 11.94 -17.31 5.51
C ASN A 273 12.59 -16.80 4.21
N GLU A 274 12.18 -17.30 3.05
CA GLU A 274 12.65 -16.80 1.75
C GLU A 274 12.24 -15.33 1.53
N ASN A 275 10.99 -14.97 1.86
CA ASN A 275 10.54 -13.58 1.79
C ASN A 275 11.30 -12.67 2.76
N SER A 276 11.78 -13.18 3.92
CA SER A 276 12.58 -12.40 4.86
C SER A 276 13.92 -11.97 4.28
N LEU A 277 14.53 -12.81 3.45
CA LEU A 277 15.77 -12.48 2.73
C LEU A 277 15.53 -11.39 1.68
N LEU A 278 14.38 -11.43 1.01
CA LEU A 278 13.98 -10.38 0.07
C LEU A 278 13.61 -9.09 0.78
N PHE A 279 12.98 -9.19 1.95
CA PHE A 279 12.66 -8.05 2.79
C PHE A 279 13.92 -7.31 3.23
N ALA A 280 14.95 -8.01 3.67
CA ALA A 280 16.23 -7.41 4.04
C ALA A 280 16.91 -6.67 2.88
N LYS A 281 16.73 -7.13 1.62
CA LYS A 281 17.21 -6.43 0.43
C LYS A 281 16.35 -5.20 0.11
N THR A 282 15.04 -5.27 0.36
CA THR A 282 14.10 -4.17 0.09
C THR A 282 14.23 -3.05 1.12
N TYR A 283 14.47 -3.41 2.39
CA TYR A 283 14.59 -2.50 3.53
C TYR A 283 15.88 -2.78 4.32
N PRO A 284 17.06 -2.48 3.75
CA PRO A 284 18.34 -2.81 4.37
C PRO A 284 18.60 -2.07 5.69
N GLU A 285 17.85 -0.99 5.95
CA GLU A 285 17.91 -0.21 7.19
C GLU A 285 17.13 -0.83 8.35
N ILE A 286 16.33 -1.89 8.11
CA ILE A 286 15.54 -2.55 9.15
C ILE A 286 16.27 -3.79 9.63
N SER A 287 16.64 -3.83 10.91
CA SER A 287 17.08 -5.05 11.57
C SER A 287 15.85 -5.87 12.00
N LEU A 288 15.54 -6.91 11.25
CA LEU A 288 14.38 -7.75 11.50
C LEU A 288 14.68 -8.76 12.60
N GLN A 289 13.98 -8.67 13.72
CA GLN A 289 14.03 -9.69 14.79
C GLN A 289 12.80 -10.60 14.63
N LEU A 290 12.94 -11.60 13.78
CA LEU A 290 11.87 -12.51 13.42
C LEU A 290 12.12 -13.91 14.01
N LYS A 291 11.17 -14.38 14.80
CA LYS A 291 11.09 -15.76 15.25
C LYS A 291 10.00 -16.48 14.48
N THR A 292 10.29 -17.65 13.95
CA THR A 292 9.32 -18.48 13.23
C THR A 292 9.14 -19.82 13.93
N LEU A 293 7.90 -20.33 13.94
CA LEU A 293 7.57 -21.62 14.56
C LEU A 293 6.65 -22.40 13.62
N VAL A 294 6.99 -23.65 13.35
CA VAL A 294 6.08 -24.62 12.76
C VAL A 294 5.34 -25.30 13.89
N ALA A 295 4.11 -24.91 14.15
CA ALA A 295 3.33 -25.41 15.29
C ALA A 295 1.83 -25.18 15.09
N ASP A 296 1.01 -26.01 15.71
CA ASP A 296 -0.40 -25.75 15.88
C ASP A 296 -0.59 -24.66 16.97
N SER A 297 -1.22 -23.57 16.58
CA SER A 297 -1.44 -22.43 17.48
C SER A 297 -2.37 -22.73 18.65
N THR A 298 -3.09 -23.86 18.62
CA THR A 298 -3.92 -24.35 19.73
C THR A 298 -3.14 -25.16 20.77
N GLU A 299 -1.89 -25.54 20.46
CA GLU A 299 -1.05 -26.41 21.29
C GLU A 299 0.28 -25.76 21.71
N LEU A 300 0.44 -24.46 21.51
CA LEU A 300 1.64 -23.70 21.84
C LEU A 300 1.97 -23.78 23.33
N LYS A 301 3.26 -23.76 23.64
CA LYS A 301 3.76 -23.64 25.00
C LYS A 301 4.38 -22.28 25.24
N LYS A 302 4.27 -21.76 26.45
CA LYS A 302 4.78 -20.43 26.82
C LYS A 302 6.28 -20.28 26.51
N GLU A 303 7.07 -21.34 26.68
CA GLU A 303 8.50 -21.37 26.43
C GLU A 303 8.84 -21.21 24.92
N GLN A 304 7.88 -21.53 24.05
CA GLN A 304 8.04 -21.37 22.59
C GLN A 304 7.83 -19.93 22.14
N LEU A 305 7.17 -19.11 22.95
CA LEU A 305 6.97 -17.70 22.67
C LEU A 305 8.11 -16.88 23.26
N ALA A 306 8.51 -15.80 22.58
CA ALA A 306 9.53 -14.91 23.13
C ALA A 306 9.00 -14.24 24.40
N SER A 307 9.74 -14.32 25.50
CA SER A 307 9.45 -13.51 26.67
C SER A 307 9.88 -12.08 26.36
N THR A 308 8.93 -11.22 25.97
CA THR A 308 9.20 -9.81 25.75
C THR A 308 8.66 -9.01 26.93
N ASN A 309 9.45 -8.04 27.40
CA ASN A 309 8.98 -7.03 28.37
C ASN A 309 8.15 -5.93 27.68
N LYS A 310 7.78 -6.15 26.42
CA LYS A 310 7.04 -5.18 25.59
C LYS A 310 5.57 -5.58 25.52
N PRO A 311 4.66 -4.62 25.43
CA PRO A 311 3.27 -4.91 25.11
C PRO A 311 3.18 -5.73 23.82
N CYS A 312 2.42 -6.82 23.83
CA CYS A 312 2.30 -7.73 22.70
C CYS A 312 0.97 -7.50 21.96
N TRP A 313 1.03 -7.38 20.65
CA TRP A 313 -0.14 -7.29 19.79
C TRP A 313 -0.25 -8.51 18.88
N VAL A 314 -1.45 -9.04 18.75
CA VAL A 314 -1.78 -9.99 17.69
C VAL A 314 -2.14 -9.23 16.41
N ILE A 315 -1.53 -9.61 15.30
CA ILE A 315 -1.91 -9.13 13.97
C ILE A 315 -2.09 -10.33 13.05
N SER A 316 -3.29 -10.62 12.59
CA SER A 316 -3.52 -11.86 11.86
C SER A 316 -4.64 -11.77 10.83
N ASN A 317 -4.45 -12.51 9.74
CA ASN A 317 -5.47 -12.86 8.77
C ASN A 317 -5.66 -14.38 8.80
N PRO A 318 -6.44 -14.90 9.77
CA PRO A 318 -6.58 -16.34 9.95
C PRO A 318 -7.19 -16.99 8.71
N PRO A 319 -6.90 -18.28 8.45
CA PRO A 319 -7.52 -19.00 7.35
C PRO A 319 -9.03 -19.12 7.54
N TYR A 320 -9.78 -18.97 6.46
CA TYR A 320 -11.22 -19.08 6.44
C TYR A 320 -11.71 -19.95 5.29
N GLY A 321 -12.95 -20.45 5.38
CA GLY A 321 -13.53 -21.37 4.42
C GLY A 321 -13.33 -22.82 4.82
N VAL A 322 -12.85 -23.66 3.88
CA VAL A 322 -12.78 -25.13 4.08
C VAL A 322 -11.57 -25.58 4.91
N ARG A 323 -10.58 -24.68 5.19
CA ARG A 323 -9.27 -25.05 5.71
C ARG A 323 -9.19 -25.22 7.24
N LEU A 324 -9.97 -24.44 7.99
CA LEU A 324 -10.05 -24.55 9.45
C LEU A 324 -11.48 -24.31 9.95
N SER A 325 -11.87 -25.05 10.99
CA SER A 325 -13.15 -24.77 11.63
C SER A 325 -13.11 -23.44 12.39
N GLN A 326 -14.25 -22.76 12.49
CA GLN A 326 -14.37 -21.54 13.29
C GLN A 326 -13.91 -21.78 14.74
N SER A 327 -14.21 -22.97 15.30
CA SER A 327 -13.81 -23.35 16.65
C SER A 327 -12.29 -23.39 16.83
N SER A 328 -11.53 -23.86 15.83
CA SER A 328 -10.06 -23.93 15.90
C SER A 328 -9.43 -22.52 15.89
N VAL A 329 -9.96 -21.59 15.11
CA VAL A 329 -9.48 -20.20 15.11
C VAL A 329 -9.72 -19.52 16.45
N HIS A 330 -10.92 -19.69 17.03
CA HIS A 330 -11.24 -19.16 18.37
C HIS A 330 -10.32 -19.78 19.45
N GLN A 331 -10.13 -21.10 19.39
CA GLN A 331 -9.28 -21.80 20.34
C GLN A 331 -7.84 -21.28 20.28
N ALA A 332 -7.28 -21.05 19.08
CA ALA A 332 -5.95 -20.51 18.90
C ALA A 332 -5.78 -19.13 19.53
N PHE A 333 -6.72 -18.20 19.30
CA PHE A 333 -6.63 -16.86 19.92
C PHE A 333 -6.78 -16.89 21.43
N ARG A 334 -7.73 -17.65 21.97
CA ARG A 334 -7.89 -17.80 23.42
C ARG A 334 -6.71 -18.50 24.07
N HIS A 335 -6.15 -19.52 23.40
CA HIS A 335 -4.95 -20.19 23.89
C HIS A 335 -3.76 -19.22 23.93
N LEU A 336 -3.54 -18.46 22.86
CA LEU A 336 -2.48 -17.45 22.81
C LEU A 336 -2.64 -16.39 23.91
N GLU A 337 -3.86 -15.89 24.15
CA GLU A 337 -4.18 -14.95 25.22
C GLU A 337 -3.83 -15.52 26.61
N SER A 338 -3.98 -16.83 26.81
CA SER A 338 -3.61 -17.50 28.08
C SER A 338 -2.10 -17.60 28.28
N LEU A 339 -1.30 -17.53 27.22
CA LEU A 339 0.16 -17.67 27.26
C LEU A 339 0.89 -16.33 27.35
N VAL A 340 0.32 -15.28 26.77
CA VAL A 340 0.95 -13.95 26.62
C VAL A 340 -0.03 -12.87 27.09
N ASP A 341 0.48 -11.90 27.83
CA ASP A 341 -0.27 -10.70 28.20
C ASP A 341 -0.45 -9.79 26.97
N LEU A 342 -1.60 -9.91 26.28
CA LEU A 342 -1.88 -9.16 25.08
C LEU A 342 -2.30 -7.73 25.41
N ALA A 343 -1.70 -6.76 24.74
CA ALA A 343 -2.12 -5.36 24.76
C ALA A 343 -3.29 -5.10 23.80
N GLY A 344 -3.41 -5.91 22.75
CA GLY A 344 -4.49 -5.83 21.79
C GLY A 344 -4.34 -6.82 20.63
N ALA A 345 -5.33 -6.82 19.76
CA ALA A 345 -5.35 -7.64 18.56
C ALA A 345 -5.99 -6.90 17.38
N VAL A 346 -5.48 -7.11 16.18
CA VAL A 346 -6.09 -6.67 14.93
C VAL A 346 -6.24 -7.87 14.01
N ILE A 347 -7.47 -8.19 13.69
CA ILE A 347 -7.82 -9.40 12.94
C ILE A 347 -8.62 -9.02 11.69
N LEU A 348 -8.14 -9.48 10.54
CA LEU A 348 -8.87 -9.43 9.29
C LEU A 348 -9.60 -10.76 9.09
N HIS A 349 -10.93 -10.71 8.98
CA HIS A 349 -11.72 -11.94 8.90
C HIS A 349 -13.01 -11.75 8.08
N PRO A 350 -13.62 -12.82 7.55
CA PRO A 350 -14.94 -12.75 6.93
C PRO A 350 -16.01 -12.34 7.94
N GLU A 351 -17.07 -11.68 7.46
CA GLU A 351 -18.23 -11.31 8.28
C GLU A 351 -18.86 -12.52 9.00
N THR A 352 -18.75 -13.71 8.43
CA THR A 352 -19.29 -14.96 8.96
C THR A 352 -18.47 -15.56 10.10
N LEU A 353 -17.21 -15.14 10.30
CA LEU A 353 -16.34 -15.60 11.37
C LEU A 353 -16.44 -14.61 12.54
N ALA A 354 -16.98 -15.05 13.67
CA ALA A 354 -16.90 -14.26 14.89
C ALA A 354 -15.50 -14.40 15.50
N ILE A 355 -14.93 -13.33 16.01
CA ILE A 355 -13.66 -13.33 16.76
C ILE A 355 -13.95 -12.89 18.17
N ASP A 356 -13.35 -13.58 19.13
CA ASP A 356 -13.60 -13.38 20.56
C ASP A 356 -12.32 -13.63 21.37
N PHE A 357 -12.10 -12.78 22.36
CA PHE A 357 -11.02 -12.84 23.35
C PHE A 357 -11.64 -12.81 24.76
N SER A 358 -10.91 -13.29 25.75
CA SER A 358 -11.38 -13.28 27.16
C SER A 358 -11.20 -11.90 27.79
N ASP A 359 -10.05 -11.29 27.62
CA ASP A 359 -9.63 -10.05 28.28
C ASP A 359 -9.67 -8.82 27.39
N LEU A 360 -9.67 -9.01 26.06
CA LEU A 360 -9.77 -7.90 25.09
C LEU A 360 -11.23 -7.64 24.71
N ARG A 361 -11.55 -6.36 24.42
CA ARG A 361 -12.88 -5.93 23.95
C ARG A 361 -12.77 -5.31 22.58
N LEU A 362 -13.80 -5.50 21.75
CA LEU A 362 -13.89 -4.86 20.44
C LEU A 362 -13.94 -3.33 20.61
N SER A 363 -12.90 -2.65 20.12
CA SER A 363 -12.74 -1.20 20.21
C SER A 363 -13.15 -0.50 18.92
N SER A 364 -12.87 -1.09 17.78
CA SER A 364 -13.30 -0.57 16.47
C SER A 364 -13.40 -1.68 15.43
N GLN A 365 -14.17 -1.41 14.37
CA GLN A 365 -14.35 -2.34 13.26
C GLN A 365 -14.51 -1.55 11.97
N ILE A 366 -13.88 -2.04 10.90
CA ILE A 366 -14.02 -1.53 9.54
C ILE A 366 -14.61 -2.64 8.67
N ASP A 367 -15.76 -2.38 8.08
CA ASP A 367 -16.43 -3.31 7.17
C ASP A 367 -16.11 -2.91 5.72
N PHE A 368 -15.70 -3.87 4.90
CA PHE A 368 -15.44 -3.63 3.48
C PHE A 368 -15.60 -4.88 2.64
N SER A 369 -15.54 -4.73 1.33
CA SER A 369 -15.61 -5.85 0.40
C SER A 369 -14.33 -5.96 -0.41
N ASN A 370 -13.77 -7.17 -0.50
CA ASN A 370 -12.62 -7.47 -1.32
C ASN A 370 -12.93 -8.65 -2.25
N GLN A 371 -12.93 -8.42 -3.56
CA GLN A 371 -13.23 -9.44 -4.59
C GLN A 371 -14.57 -10.17 -4.34
N GLY A 372 -15.58 -9.44 -3.86
CA GLY A 372 -16.91 -9.99 -3.56
C GLY A 372 -17.06 -10.63 -2.19
N LEU A 373 -15.97 -10.83 -1.45
CA LEU A 373 -16.00 -11.31 -0.08
C LEU A 373 -16.20 -10.15 0.88
N LYS A 374 -17.19 -10.25 1.76
CA LYS A 374 -17.39 -9.29 2.85
C LYS A 374 -16.42 -9.58 3.98
N LEU A 375 -15.61 -8.60 4.33
CA LEU A 375 -14.56 -8.68 5.32
C LEU A 375 -14.79 -7.66 6.43
N LYS A 376 -14.29 -8.00 7.60
CA LYS A 376 -14.19 -7.15 8.78
C LYS A 376 -12.74 -7.05 9.20
N LEU A 377 -12.31 -5.83 9.47
CA LEU A 377 -11.08 -5.58 10.20
C LEU A 377 -11.48 -5.17 11.62
N SER A 378 -11.28 -6.06 12.55
CA SER A 378 -11.67 -5.87 13.95
C SER A 378 -10.45 -5.57 14.82
N VAL A 379 -10.56 -4.53 15.65
CA VAL A 379 -9.53 -4.13 16.62
C VAL A 379 -10.03 -4.40 18.01
N PHE A 380 -9.25 -5.12 18.78
CA PHE A 380 -9.54 -5.45 20.17
C PHE A 380 -8.47 -4.84 21.07
N THR A 381 -8.86 -4.22 22.17
CA THR A 381 -7.96 -3.66 23.19
C THR A 381 -8.44 -4.03 24.59
N LYS A 382 -7.57 -3.85 25.58
CA LYS A 382 -7.96 -3.97 27.01
C LYS A 382 -8.96 -2.92 27.42
#